data_bcc86213efbc8eee7a3cd1f91fe29614
#
_entry.id   bcc86213efbc8eee7a3cd1f91fe29614
#
_cell.length_a   1.000
_cell.length_b   1.000
_cell.length_c   1.000
_cell.angle_alpha   90.00
_cell.angle_beta   90.00
_cell.angle_gamma   90.00
#
_symmetry.space_group_name_H-M   'P 1'
#
loop_
_entity.id
_entity.type
_entity.pdbx_description
1 polymer ?
#
loop_
_entity_poly.entity_id
_entity_poly.type
_entity_poly.pdbx_seq_one_letter_code
_entity_poly.pdbx_strand_id
1 'polypeptide(L)'
;SGEVECLARAIYFEARGESVAGQRAVARVILNRVESRFYPNSICGVVYQNDHLRNACQFSFACDGKPDRITDEKAFRKAEAIARRAFGCVQSWCKLADPVGRSTHYHADYVKPGWANRLERTGRIGSHIFYYTATM
;
A
#
# COMPACT_ATOMS: atom_id res chain seq x y z
N SER A 1 -4.55 -5.38 16.18
CA SER A 1 -4.85 -3.96 16.29
C SER A 1 -5.54 -3.43 15.05
N GLY A 2 -6.22 -2.32 15.19
CA GLY A 2 -6.87 -1.65 14.06
C GLY A 2 -5.91 -1.26 12.94
N GLU A 3 -4.67 -0.91 13.29
CA GLU A 3 -3.64 -0.55 12.30
C GLU A 3 -3.24 -1.74 11.44
N VAL A 4 -3.07 -2.91 12.04
CA VAL A 4 -2.75 -4.13 11.29
C VAL A 4 -3.91 -4.49 10.36
N GLU A 5 -5.16 -4.34 10.81
CA GLU A 5 -6.31 -4.64 9.97
C GLU A 5 -6.41 -3.69 8.78
N CYS A 6 -6.19 -2.40 8.97
CA CYS A 6 -6.16 -1.44 7.86
C CYS A 6 -5.10 -1.83 6.82
N LEU A 7 -3.91 -2.22 7.28
CA LEU A 7 -2.83 -2.64 6.40
C LEU A 7 -3.21 -3.93 5.66
N ALA A 8 -3.77 -4.90 6.36
CA ALA A 8 -4.19 -6.17 5.76
C ALA A 8 -5.25 -5.96 4.68
N ARG A 9 -6.22 -5.10 4.95
CA ARG A 9 -7.27 -4.80 3.97
C ARG A 9 -6.70 -4.13 2.73
N ALA A 10 -5.78 -3.20 2.90
CA ALA A 10 -5.12 -2.56 1.76
C ALA A 10 -4.35 -3.58 0.91
N ILE A 11 -3.56 -4.43 1.54
CA ILE A 11 -2.83 -5.49 0.84
C ILE A 11 -3.80 -6.41 0.09
N TYR A 12 -4.89 -6.80 0.74
CA TYR A 12 -5.87 -7.69 0.14
C TYR A 12 -6.51 -7.07 -1.11
N PHE A 13 -7.06 -5.87 -0.98
CA PHE A 13 -7.80 -5.26 -2.08
C PHE A 13 -6.89 -4.76 -3.20
N GLU A 14 -5.66 -4.39 -2.88
CA GLU A 14 -4.72 -3.87 -3.87
C GLU A 14 -3.85 -4.93 -4.53
N ALA A 15 -3.57 -6.03 -3.83
CA ALA A 15 -2.49 -6.90 -4.26
C ALA A 15 -2.72 -8.40 -4.01
N ARG A 16 -3.95 -8.86 -3.73
CA ARG A 16 -4.13 -10.28 -3.40
C ARG A 16 -3.71 -11.23 -4.52
N GLY A 17 -3.73 -10.78 -5.76
CA GLY A 17 -3.29 -11.55 -6.92
C GLY A 17 -1.79 -11.48 -7.18
N GLU A 18 -1.07 -10.65 -6.45
CA GLU A 18 0.36 -10.47 -6.63
C GLU A 18 1.16 -11.50 -5.81
N SER A 19 2.45 -11.62 -6.13
CA SER A 19 3.37 -12.44 -5.35
C SER A 19 3.50 -11.91 -3.92
N VAL A 20 4.10 -12.70 -3.03
CA VAL A 20 4.39 -12.24 -1.66
C VAL A 20 5.25 -10.97 -1.70
N ALA A 21 6.26 -10.95 -2.60
CA ALA A 21 7.10 -9.75 -2.76
C ALA A 21 6.27 -8.53 -3.17
N GLY A 22 5.30 -8.70 -4.08
CA GLY A 22 4.42 -7.63 -4.51
C GLY A 22 3.50 -7.14 -3.38
N GLN A 23 2.98 -8.04 -2.59
CA GLN A 23 2.15 -7.70 -1.44
C GLN A 23 2.96 -6.95 -0.37
N ARG A 24 4.19 -7.39 -0.11
CA ARG A 24 5.10 -6.69 0.81
C ARG A 24 5.45 -5.30 0.31
N ALA A 25 5.59 -5.14 -1.01
CA ALA A 25 5.89 -3.84 -1.59
C ALA A 25 4.76 -2.83 -1.38
N VAL A 26 3.50 -3.27 -1.51
CA VAL A 26 2.35 -2.41 -1.19
C VAL A 26 2.38 -2.00 0.28
N ALA A 27 2.64 -2.94 1.19
CA ALA A 27 2.79 -2.63 2.61
C ALA A 27 3.90 -1.60 2.84
N ARG A 28 5.00 -1.74 2.11
CA ARG A 28 6.14 -0.81 2.24
C ARG A 28 5.77 0.61 1.85
N VAL A 29 5.04 0.78 0.75
CA VAL A 29 4.59 2.12 0.33
C VAL A 29 3.75 2.76 1.43
N ILE A 30 2.81 2.01 2.01
CA ILE A 30 1.94 2.51 3.08
C ILE A 30 2.79 2.93 4.29
N LEU A 31 3.72 2.09 4.73
CA LEU A 31 4.57 2.39 5.88
C LEU A 31 5.52 3.56 5.62
N ASN A 32 6.03 3.69 4.39
CA ASN A 32 6.84 4.84 4.02
C ASN A 32 6.03 6.14 4.12
N ARG A 33 4.77 6.11 3.71
CA ARG A 33 3.90 7.28 3.84
C ARG A 33 3.65 7.65 5.30
N VAL A 34 3.43 6.66 6.16
CA VAL A 34 3.23 6.91 7.60
C VAL A 34 4.41 7.65 8.20
N GLU A 35 5.62 7.35 7.75
CA GLU A 35 6.84 8.01 8.24
C GLU A 35 7.10 9.37 7.59
N SER A 36 6.39 9.70 6.53
CA SER A 36 6.57 10.95 5.83
C SER A 36 5.69 12.04 6.46
N ARG A 37 6.25 13.23 6.64
CA ARG A 37 5.50 14.38 7.16
C ARG A 37 4.40 14.88 6.20
N PHE A 38 4.39 14.39 4.97
CA PHE A 38 3.42 14.83 3.95
C PHE A 38 2.15 13.99 3.94
N TYR A 39 2.06 12.95 4.77
CA TYR A 39 0.93 12.04 4.82
C TYR A 39 0.45 11.88 6.26
N PRO A 40 -0.75 11.30 6.46
CA PRO A 40 -1.19 10.98 7.81
C PRO A 40 -0.19 10.09 8.54
N ASN A 41 -0.12 10.22 9.86
CA ASN A 41 0.87 9.53 10.68
C ASN A 41 0.39 8.18 11.23
N SER A 42 -0.64 7.60 10.63
CA SER A 42 -1.15 6.28 10.97
C SER A 42 -1.43 5.48 9.71
N ILE A 43 -1.41 4.16 9.83
CA ILE A 43 -1.70 3.26 8.70
C ILE A 43 -3.12 3.48 8.22
N CYS A 44 -4.09 3.46 9.13
CA CYS A 44 -5.48 3.69 8.76
C CYS A 44 -5.67 5.06 8.12
N GLY A 45 -4.97 6.08 8.64
CA GLY A 45 -5.01 7.42 8.06
C GLY A 45 -4.51 7.45 6.62
N VAL A 46 -3.41 6.74 6.34
CA VAL A 46 -2.87 6.66 4.98
C VAL A 46 -3.79 5.89 4.05
N VAL A 47 -4.26 4.72 4.49
CA VAL A 47 -5.08 3.83 3.66
C VAL A 47 -6.40 4.49 3.27
N TYR A 48 -7.02 5.19 4.21
CA TYR A 48 -8.32 5.81 3.98
C TYR A 48 -8.26 7.31 3.73
N GLN A 49 -7.08 7.84 3.43
CA GLN A 49 -6.92 9.25 3.10
C GLN A 49 -7.81 9.61 1.91
N ASN A 50 -8.61 10.67 2.06
CA ASN A 50 -9.56 11.15 1.06
C ASN A 50 -10.69 10.16 0.75
N ASP A 51 -11.00 9.23 1.64
CA ASP A 51 -12.06 8.25 1.43
C ASP A 51 -13.46 8.86 1.29
N HIS A 52 -13.63 10.11 1.75
CA HIS A 52 -14.88 10.88 1.58
C HIS A 52 -15.05 11.45 0.16
N LEU A 53 -13.99 11.39 -0.66
CA LEU A 53 -14.01 11.90 -2.03
C LEU A 53 -14.10 10.72 -2.99
N ARG A 54 -15.19 10.61 -3.73
CA ARG A 54 -15.42 9.48 -4.63
C ARG A 54 -14.33 9.38 -5.70
N ASN A 55 -13.70 8.21 -5.80
CA ASN A 55 -12.66 7.90 -6.80
C ASN A 55 -11.43 8.82 -6.74
N ALA A 56 -11.17 9.42 -5.59
CA ALA A 56 -10.02 10.33 -5.41
C ALA A 56 -9.00 9.81 -4.39
N CYS A 57 -9.08 8.55 -3.99
CA CYS A 57 -8.15 7.92 -3.06
C CYS A 57 -6.96 7.32 -3.79
N GLN A 58 -5.80 7.27 -3.12
CA GLN A 58 -4.68 6.49 -3.62
C GLN A 58 -5.05 5.00 -3.70
N PHE A 59 -5.72 4.50 -2.68
CA PHE A 59 -6.20 3.13 -2.63
C PHE A 59 -7.67 3.13 -3.01
N SER A 60 -7.94 2.82 -4.27
CA SER A 60 -9.26 3.04 -4.85
C SER A 60 -10.40 2.29 -4.17
N PHE A 61 -10.12 1.13 -3.55
CA PHE A 61 -11.15 0.39 -2.83
C PHE A 61 -11.78 1.21 -1.70
N ALA A 62 -11.02 2.14 -1.12
CA ALA A 62 -11.47 2.94 0.01
C ALA A 62 -12.54 3.97 -0.36
N CYS A 63 -12.66 4.30 -1.65
CA CYS A 63 -13.58 5.36 -2.10
C CYS A 63 -14.21 5.10 -3.46
N ASP A 64 -14.32 3.85 -3.90
CA ASP A 64 -14.95 3.52 -5.19
C ASP A 64 -16.48 3.40 -5.11
N GLY A 65 -17.04 3.58 -3.92
CA GLY A 65 -18.48 3.50 -3.69
C GLY A 65 -19.02 2.07 -3.65
N LYS A 66 -18.15 1.07 -3.64
CA LYS A 66 -18.52 -0.34 -3.57
C LYS A 66 -18.27 -0.90 -2.17
N PRO A 67 -19.08 -1.90 -1.72
CA PRO A 67 -18.80 -2.55 -0.44
C PRO A 67 -17.44 -3.24 -0.44
N ASP A 68 -16.67 -3.07 0.64
CA ASP A 68 -15.36 -3.68 0.81
C ASP A 68 -15.50 -5.05 1.48
N ARG A 69 -15.93 -6.04 0.70
CA ARG A 69 -16.16 -7.39 1.20
C ARG A 69 -14.97 -8.29 0.96
N ILE A 70 -14.58 -9.01 2.00
CA ILE A 70 -13.56 -10.03 1.89
C ILE A 70 -14.26 -11.33 1.49
N THR A 71 -14.05 -11.73 0.22
CA THR A 71 -14.68 -12.92 -0.34
C THR A 71 -13.72 -14.10 -0.44
N ASP A 72 -12.42 -13.85 -0.42
CA ASP A 72 -11.38 -14.86 -0.42
C ASP A 72 -10.66 -14.85 0.92
N GLU A 73 -11.15 -15.64 1.86
CA GLU A 73 -10.60 -15.63 3.22
C GLU A 73 -9.17 -16.14 3.29
N LYS A 74 -8.81 -17.09 2.43
CA LYS A 74 -7.43 -17.60 2.38
C LYS A 74 -6.47 -16.50 1.98
N ALA A 75 -6.82 -15.74 0.95
CA ALA A 75 -6.02 -14.61 0.51
C ALA A 75 -5.96 -13.52 1.59
N PHE A 76 -7.06 -13.31 2.31
CA PHE A 76 -7.05 -12.32 3.39
C PHE A 76 -6.16 -12.74 4.55
N ARG A 77 -6.18 -14.01 4.95
CA ARG A 77 -5.28 -14.52 5.99
C ARG A 77 -3.81 -14.35 5.61
N LYS A 78 -3.50 -14.54 4.33
CA LYS A 78 -2.14 -14.29 3.82
C LYS A 78 -1.79 -12.81 3.92
N ALA A 79 -2.69 -11.93 3.53
CA ALA A 79 -2.51 -10.49 3.66
C ALA A 79 -2.32 -10.07 5.13
N GLU A 80 -3.11 -10.65 6.05
CA GLU A 80 -2.96 -10.41 7.48
C GLU A 80 -1.58 -10.81 8.00
N ALA A 81 -1.09 -11.97 7.58
CA ALA A 81 0.23 -12.44 8.02
C ALA A 81 1.32 -11.48 7.54
N ILE A 82 1.24 -11.02 6.30
CA ILE A 82 2.17 -10.03 5.75
C ILE A 82 2.07 -8.71 6.53
N ALA A 83 0.85 -8.27 6.80
CA ALA A 83 0.61 -7.02 7.55
C ALA A 83 1.19 -7.07 8.96
N ARG A 84 0.94 -8.16 9.68
CA ARG A 84 1.47 -8.33 11.05
C ARG A 84 2.99 -8.32 11.06
N ARG A 85 3.61 -9.00 10.10
CA ARG A 85 5.06 -9.06 10.01
C ARG A 85 5.66 -7.69 9.69
N ALA A 86 5.08 -6.97 8.74
CA ALA A 86 5.54 -5.65 8.38
C ALA A 86 5.38 -4.67 9.55
N PHE A 87 4.24 -4.67 10.20
CA PHE A 87 3.96 -3.80 11.33
C PHE A 87 4.89 -4.11 12.51
N GLY A 88 5.07 -5.37 12.85
CA GLY A 88 5.98 -5.79 13.91
C GLY A 88 7.43 -5.43 13.62
N CYS A 89 7.84 -5.52 12.36
CA CYS A 89 9.18 -5.15 11.94
C CYS A 89 9.44 -3.67 12.16
N VAL A 90 8.50 -2.81 11.77
CA VAL A 90 8.63 -1.36 11.97
C VAL A 90 8.73 -1.04 13.47
N GLN A 91 7.90 -1.67 14.31
CA GLN A 91 7.90 -1.42 15.73
C GLN A 91 9.20 -1.90 16.44
N SER A 92 9.85 -2.90 15.91
CA SER A 92 11.08 -3.45 16.50
C SER A 92 12.35 -2.93 15.83
N TRP A 93 12.23 -1.94 14.92
CA TRP A 93 13.35 -1.34 14.18
C TRP A 93 14.10 -2.34 13.29
N CYS A 94 13.48 -3.43 12.88
CA CYS A 94 14.10 -4.32 11.92
C CYS A 94 14.01 -3.74 10.51
N LYS A 95 14.88 -4.22 9.62
CA LYS A 95 14.78 -3.85 8.20
C LYS A 95 13.77 -4.75 7.52
N LEU A 96 12.83 -4.17 6.80
CA LEU A 96 11.97 -4.91 5.91
C LEU A 96 12.77 -5.31 4.67
N ALA A 97 12.75 -6.60 4.33
CA ALA A 97 13.28 -7.08 3.07
C ALA A 97 12.44 -6.46 1.96
N ASP A 98 13.08 -5.70 1.06
CA ASP A 98 12.30 -4.76 0.30
C ASP A 98 13.01 -4.35 -0.98
N PRO A 99 12.45 -4.73 -2.13
CA PRO A 99 13.00 -4.36 -3.43
C PRO A 99 12.62 -2.96 -3.89
N VAL A 100 11.73 -2.26 -3.19
CA VAL A 100 11.26 -0.95 -3.63
C VAL A 100 11.71 0.20 -2.72
N GLY A 101 12.41 -0.12 -1.61
CA GLY A 101 13.06 0.87 -0.75
C GLY A 101 12.12 1.91 -0.19
N ARG A 102 12.36 3.16 -0.55
CA ARG A 102 11.65 4.33 -0.03
C ARG A 102 10.42 4.72 -0.85
N SER A 103 9.95 3.86 -1.74
CA SER A 103 8.84 4.19 -2.65
C SER A 103 7.61 4.71 -1.92
N THR A 104 6.99 5.73 -2.48
CA THR A 104 5.80 6.39 -1.92
C THR A 104 4.58 6.25 -2.82
N HIS A 105 4.76 5.80 -4.06
CA HIS A 105 3.70 5.66 -5.05
C HIS A 105 3.86 4.37 -5.84
N TYR A 106 2.74 3.87 -6.33
CA TYR A 106 2.75 2.81 -7.33
C TYR A 106 1.48 2.89 -8.16
N HIS A 107 1.51 2.23 -9.32
CA HIS A 107 0.31 2.02 -10.14
C HIS A 107 0.40 0.67 -10.83
N ALA A 108 -0.74 0.15 -11.25
CA ALA A 108 -0.78 -1.06 -12.06
C ALA A 108 -0.22 -0.76 -13.46
N ASP A 109 0.42 -1.75 -14.07
CA ASP A 109 1.10 -1.56 -15.35
C ASP A 109 0.17 -1.27 -16.52
N TYR A 110 -1.13 -1.50 -16.36
CA TYR A 110 -2.12 -1.20 -17.40
C TYR A 110 -2.72 0.21 -17.28
N VAL A 111 -2.28 1.02 -16.32
CA VAL A 111 -2.69 2.43 -16.20
C VAL A 111 -1.47 3.32 -16.40
N LYS A 112 -1.73 4.56 -16.84
CA LYS A 112 -0.66 5.55 -17.07
C LYS A 112 -1.04 6.87 -16.40
N PRO A 113 -0.88 6.98 -15.07
CA PRO A 113 -1.23 8.22 -14.39
C PRO A 113 -0.27 9.33 -14.78
N GLY A 114 -0.81 10.55 -14.88
CA GLY A 114 0.00 11.69 -15.31
C GLY A 114 1.19 11.99 -14.40
N TRP A 115 1.05 11.70 -13.09
CA TRP A 115 2.13 11.96 -12.14
C TRP A 115 3.34 11.04 -12.34
N ALA A 116 3.19 9.90 -13.01
CA ALA A 116 4.28 8.92 -13.15
C ALA A 116 5.50 9.50 -13.87
N ASN A 117 5.29 10.42 -14.82
CA ASN A 117 6.39 11.05 -15.54
C ASN A 117 7.19 12.06 -14.71
N ARG A 118 6.66 12.45 -13.54
CA ARG A 118 7.30 13.45 -12.70
C ARG A 118 7.98 12.85 -11.48
N LEU A 119 7.83 11.57 -11.23
CA LEU A 119 8.41 10.91 -10.07
C LEU A 119 9.56 10.00 -10.48
N GLU A 120 10.46 9.76 -9.53
CA GLU A 120 11.57 8.84 -9.74
C GLU A 120 11.04 7.40 -9.71
N ARG A 121 11.22 6.67 -10.79
CA ARG A 121 10.86 5.25 -10.83
C ARG A 121 11.87 4.45 -10.02
N THR A 122 11.38 3.63 -9.09
CA THR A 122 12.23 2.83 -8.21
C THR A 122 12.26 1.35 -8.56
N GLY A 123 11.23 0.84 -9.23
CA GLY A 123 11.23 -0.56 -9.64
C GLY A 123 9.88 -1.06 -10.10
N ARG A 124 9.85 -2.34 -10.43
CA ARG A 124 8.63 -3.05 -10.80
C ARG A 124 8.61 -4.40 -10.10
N ILE A 125 7.46 -4.77 -9.57
CA ILE A 125 7.23 -6.10 -9.01
C ILE A 125 5.88 -6.57 -9.54
N GLY A 126 5.87 -7.67 -10.30
CA GLY A 126 4.66 -8.17 -10.91
C GLY A 126 4.01 -7.13 -11.80
N SER A 127 2.75 -6.83 -11.56
CA SER A 127 1.99 -5.86 -12.33
C SER A 127 2.04 -4.45 -11.77
N HIS A 128 2.82 -4.20 -10.71
CA HIS A 128 2.94 -2.88 -10.09
C HIS A 128 4.28 -2.21 -10.39
N ILE A 129 4.23 -0.94 -10.74
CA ILE A 129 5.40 -0.09 -10.99
C ILE A 129 5.48 0.95 -9.86
N PHE A 130 6.65 1.07 -9.23
CA PHE A 130 6.84 1.85 -8.02
C PHE A 130 7.67 3.10 -8.27
N TYR A 131 7.39 4.14 -7.49
CA TYR A 131 8.00 5.46 -7.63
C TYR A 131 8.27 6.09 -6.27
N TYR A 132 9.18 7.05 -6.26
CA TYR A 132 9.50 7.83 -5.07
C TYR A 132 9.35 9.32 -5.34
N THR A 133 8.85 10.04 -4.36
CA THR A 133 8.98 11.48 -4.27
C THR A 133 9.15 11.88 -2.80
N ALA A 134 9.96 12.92 -2.57
CA ALA A 134 10.16 13.48 -1.23
C ALA A 134 9.03 14.44 -0.83
N THR A 135 8.10 14.74 -1.74
CA THR A 135 6.99 15.67 -1.52
C THR A 135 5.68 15.00 -1.89
N MET A 136 4.56 15.64 -1.59
CA MET A 136 3.26 15.14 -2.02
C MET A 136 3.04 15.32 -3.52
#